data_ad7c223215bbe095cbc5b9cc35b487e3
#
_entry.id   ad7c223215bbe095cbc5b9cc35b487e3
#
_cell.length_a   1.000
_cell.length_b   1.000
_cell.length_c   1.000
_cell.angle_alpha   90.00
_cell.angle_beta   90.00
_cell.angle_gamma   90.00
#
_symmetry.space_group_name_H-M   'P 1'
#
loop_
_entity.id
_entity.type
_entity.pdbx_description
1 polymer ?
#
loop_
_entity_poly.entity_id
_entity_poly.type
_entity_poly.pdbx_seq_one_letter_code
_entity_poly.pdbx_strand_id
1 'polypeptide(L)'
;GSNPVAACVVFKNGKPSKKDYRLFNIKTVEGPDDYKSMEEVIFRRYKRVLKENLPMPQLVIVDGGKGQLSSAVKSLKKLNLYGKIAIIGIAKRLEEIYFPNDSTPLYLDKKSNSLRLIQQLRNEAHRFGINHHRRKRISTRINSSLEKIDGIGSKTIEILLKEFGSVKNLMKSNKKDVEKIIGPAK
;
A
#
# COMPACT_ATOMS: atom_id res chain seq x y z
N GLY A 1 0.31 17.97 -3.31
CA GLY A 1 0.79 16.68 -3.72
C GLY A 1 0.39 15.60 -2.75
N SER A 2 -0.33 14.60 -3.20
CA SER A 2 -0.69 13.45 -2.37
C SER A 2 0.57 12.62 -2.11
N ASN A 3 0.92 12.37 -0.86
CA ASN A 3 1.98 11.46 -0.50
C ASN A 3 1.75 10.10 -1.17
N PRO A 4 2.66 9.61 -2.01
CA PRO A 4 2.50 8.34 -2.69
C PRO A 4 2.46 7.19 -1.68
N VAL A 5 1.66 6.17 -1.99
CA VAL A 5 1.48 4.99 -1.13
C VAL A 5 1.73 3.74 -1.95
N ALA A 6 2.54 2.85 -1.42
CA ALA A 6 2.77 1.54 -2.00
C ALA A 6 2.06 0.45 -1.17
N ALA A 7 1.53 -0.55 -1.88
CA ALA A 7 0.84 -1.69 -1.30
C ALA A 7 1.74 -2.94 -1.39
N CYS A 8 1.80 -3.68 -0.30
CA CYS A 8 2.45 -4.98 -0.24
C CYS A 8 1.42 -6.02 0.21
N VAL A 9 1.16 -7.00 -0.63
CA VAL A 9 0.32 -8.16 -0.33
C VAL A 9 1.16 -9.40 -0.10
N VAL A 10 0.63 -10.34 0.63
CA VAL A 10 1.30 -11.61 0.94
C VAL A 10 0.36 -12.76 0.65
N PHE A 11 0.89 -13.78 -0.01
CA PHE A 11 0.21 -15.06 -0.20
C PHE A 11 0.98 -16.16 0.51
N LYS A 12 0.27 -17.08 1.13
CA LYS A 12 0.81 -18.28 1.78
C LYS A 12 0.05 -19.49 1.24
N ASN A 13 0.78 -20.49 0.78
CA ASN A 13 0.18 -21.69 0.16
C ASN A 13 -0.83 -21.32 -0.95
N GLY A 14 -0.47 -20.39 -1.81
CA GLY A 14 -1.30 -19.93 -2.93
C GLY A 14 -2.53 -19.08 -2.55
N LYS A 15 -2.74 -18.73 -1.27
CA LYS A 15 -3.90 -17.98 -0.77
C LYS A 15 -3.51 -16.63 -0.14
N PRO A 16 -4.36 -15.61 -0.26
CA PRO A 16 -4.13 -14.30 0.35
C PRO A 16 -4.03 -14.37 1.88
N SER A 17 -2.94 -13.84 2.45
CA SER A 17 -2.75 -13.68 3.90
C SER A 17 -2.93 -12.21 4.30
N LYS A 18 -4.19 -11.78 4.43
CA LYS A 18 -4.56 -10.36 4.64
C LYS A 18 -3.92 -9.74 5.88
N LYS A 19 -3.68 -10.52 6.95
CA LYS A 19 -3.01 -10.07 8.17
C LYS A 19 -1.57 -9.60 7.93
N ASP A 20 -0.93 -10.12 6.88
CA ASP A 20 0.44 -9.81 6.53
C ASP A 20 0.57 -8.66 5.50
N TYR A 21 -0.56 -8.13 5.01
CA TYR A 21 -0.59 -6.99 4.10
C TYR A 21 -0.06 -5.73 4.77
N ARG A 22 0.63 -4.91 4.01
CA ARG A 22 1.16 -3.63 4.52
C ARG A 22 0.99 -2.53 3.48
N LEU A 23 0.75 -1.33 3.99
CA LEU A 23 0.78 -0.08 3.22
C LEU A 23 1.98 0.74 3.66
N PHE A 24 2.64 1.33 2.71
CA PHE A 24 3.79 2.18 2.94
C PHE A 24 3.51 3.58 2.40
N ASN A 25 3.39 4.56 3.29
CA ASN A 25 3.51 5.94 2.89
C ASN A 25 4.98 6.19 2.54
N ILE A 26 5.24 6.66 1.34
CA ILE A 26 6.58 7.03 0.88
C ILE A 26 6.98 8.31 1.62
N LYS A 27 8.19 8.32 2.19
CA LYS A 27 8.66 9.39 3.07
C LYS A 27 9.87 10.14 2.53
N THR A 28 10.72 9.47 1.78
CA THR A 28 12.05 9.97 1.39
C THR A 28 12.13 10.43 -0.06
N VAL A 29 11.02 10.30 -0.81
CA VAL A 29 10.98 10.58 -2.24
C VAL A 29 10.16 11.85 -2.48
N GLU A 30 10.79 12.87 -3.02
CA GLU A 30 10.13 14.08 -3.49
C GLU A 30 9.72 13.92 -4.95
N GLY A 31 8.44 14.13 -5.23
CA GLY A 31 7.88 13.98 -6.58
C GLY A 31 7.57 12.54 -7.00
N PRO A 32 7.20 12.33 -8.26
CA PRO A 32 6.85 11.02 -8.81
C PRO A 32 8.12 10.26 -9.24
N ASP A 33 8.72 9.51 -8.31
CA ASP A 33 9.87 8.62 -8.60
C ASP A 33 9.54 7.21 -8.12
N ASP A 34 9.05 6.40 -9.04
CA ASP A 34 8.65 5.02 -8.76
C ASP A 34 9.86 4.12 -8.40
N TYR A 35 11.04 4.44 -8.90
CA TYR A 35 12.26 3.66 -8.61
C TYR A 35 12.73 3.85 -7.17
N LYS A 36 12.83 5.11 -6.72
CA LYS A 36 13.17 5.41 -5.33
C LYS A 36 12.09 4.96 -4.36
N SER A 37 10.82 5.10 -4.75
CA SER A 37 9.69 4.59 -3.96
C SER A 37 9.77 3.08 -3.77
N MET A 38 10.11 2.32 -4.82
CA MET A 38 10.31 0.88 -4.74
C MET A 38 11.49 0.52 -3.84
N GLU A 39 12.62 1.23 -3.97
CA GLU A 39 13.80 1.04 -3.12
C GLU A 39 13.46 1.26 -1.64
N GLU A 40 12.76 2.36 -1.31
CA GLU A 40 12.32 2.65 0.06
C GLU A 40 11.42 1.55 0.64
N VAL A 41 10.42 1.12 -0.13
CA VAL A 41 9.43 0.13 0.33
C VAL A 41 10.08 -1.22 0.62
N ILE A 42 10.88 -1.72 -0.31
CA ILE A 42 11.58 -3.00 -0.15
C ILE A 42 12.55 -2.93 1.03
N PHE A 43 13.34 -1.86 1.15
CA PHE A 43 14.25 -1.68 2.26
C PHE A 43 13.51 -1.67 3.62
N ARG A 44 12.46 -0.87 3.76
CA ARG A 44 11.68 -0.77 5.02
C ARG A 44 10.99 -2.07 5.37
N ARG A 45 10.42 -2.76 4.37
CA ARG A 45 9.75 -4.05 4.58
C ARG A 45 10.72 -5.09 5.14
N TYR A 46 11.85 -5.29 4.48
CA TYR A 46 12.77 -6.36 4.82
C TYR A 46 13.69 -6.02 6.00
N LYS A 47 14.02 -4.75 6.23
CA LYS A 47 14.64 -4.30 7.47
C LYS A 47 13.78 -4.65 8.69
N ARG A 48 12.46 -4.48 8.57
CA ARG A 48 11.52 -4.87 9.62
C ARG A 48 11.44 -6.39 9.80
N VAL A 49 11.37 -7.14 8.71
CA VAL A 49 11.35 -8.62 8.73
C VAL A 49 12.58 -9.17 9.46
N LEU A 50 13.77 -8.62 9.18
CA LEU A 50 15.01 -8.97 9.88
C LEU A 50 14.96 -8.59 11.37
N LYS A 51 14.54 -7.36 11.68
CA LYS A 51 14.49 -6.86 13.07
C LYS A 51 13.53 -7.66 13.95
N GLU A 52 12.40 -8.07 13.40
CA GLU A 52 11.35 -8.80 14.12
C GLU A 52 11.46 -10.33 13.98
N ASN A 53 12.53 -10.83 13.35
CA ASN A 53 12.74 -12.26 13.06
C ASN A 53 11.52 -12.93 12.40
N LEU A 54 10.86 -12.21 11.49
CA LEU A 54 9.68 -12.73 10.79
C LEU A 54 10.10 -13.73 9.70
N PRO A 55 9.21 -14.67 9.33
CA PRO A 55 9.49 -15.61 8.25
C PRO A 55 9.80 -14.88 6.93
N MET A 56 10.88 -15.27 6.28
CA MET A 56 11.25 -14.77 4.96
C MET A 56 10.35 -15.37 3.88
N PRO A 57 9.95 -14.59 2.87
CA PRO A 57 9.25 -15.16 1.73
C PRO A 57 10.22 -15.94 0.83
N GLN A 58 9.69 -16.93 0.13
CA GLN A 58 10.44 -17.64 -0.90
C GLN A 58 10.60 -16.80 -2.17
N LEU A 59 9.63 -15.94 -2.46
CA LEU A 59 9.60 -15.12 -3.68
C LEU A 59 9.06 -13.73 -3.39
N VAL A 60 9.74 -12.73 -3.93
CA VAL A 60 9.27 -11.34 -4.02
C VAL A 60 8.87 -11.06 -5.46
N ILE A 61 7.68 -10.51 -5.65
CA ILE A 61 7.19 -10.10 -6.97
C ILE A 61 7.03 -8.59 -6.96
N VAL A 62 7.72 -7.92 -7.88
CA VAL A 62 7.63 -6.48 -8.10
C VAL A 62 6.68 -6.23 -9.26
N ASP A 63 5.59 -5.46 -9.03
CA ASP A 63 4.69 -5.00 -10.10
C ASP A 63 5.37 -3.86 -10.86
N GLY A 64 6.30 -4.23 -11.71
CA GLY A 64 7.11 -3.32 -12.50
C GLY A 64 8.15 -4.04 -13.33
N GLY A 65 8.64 -3.36 -14.37
CA GLY A 65 9.67 -3.89 -15.26
C GLY A 65 11.08 -3.80 -14.67
N LYS A 66 12.08 -3.90 -15.54
CA LYS A 66 13.52 -3.97 -15.20
C LYS A 66 13.98 -2.88 -14.23
N GLY A 67 13.48 -1.64 -14.38
CA GLY A 67 13.92 -0.50 -13.55
C GLY A 67 13.48 -0.63 -12.10
N GLN A 68 12.18 -0.96 -11.85
CA GLN A 68 11.68 -1.19 -10.50
C GLN A 68 12.30 -2.44 -9.88
N LEU A 69 12.49 -3.51 -10.66
CA LEU A 69 13.20 -4.70 -10.22
C LEU A 69 14.63 -4.39 -9.79
N SER A 70 15.38 -3.62 -10.58
CA SER A 70 16.74 -3.19 -10.23
C SER A 70 16.79 -2.40 -8.92
N SER A 71 15.83 -1.50 -8.71
CA SER A 71 15.70 -0.73 -7.46
C SER A 71 15.39 -1.61 -6.25
N ALA A 72 14.52 -2.59 -6.41
CA ALA A 72 14.22 -3.58 -5.37
C ALA A 72 15.46 -4.44 -5.02
N VAL A 73 16.21 -4.88 -6.03
CA VAL A 73 17.46 -5.64 -5.86
C VAL A 73 18.51 -4.84 -5.09
N LYS A 74 18.65 -3.52 -5.36
CA LYS A 74 19.56 -2.65 -4.59
C LYS A 74 19.25 -2.70 -3.09
N SER A 75 17.97 -2.65 -2.71
CA SER A 75 17.54 -2.73 -1.32
C SER A 75 17.84 -4.09 -0.69
N LEU A 76 17.62 -5.19 -1.41
CA LEU A 76 17.95 -6.52 -0.93
C LEU A 76 19.47 -6.70 -0.76
N LYS A 77 20.29 -6.14 -1.66
CA LYS A 77 21.76 -6.12 -1.52
C LYS A 77 22.20 -5.37 -0.27
N LYS A 78 21.64 -4.16 -0.01
CA LYS A 78 21.92 -3.37 1.20
C LYS A 78 21.60 -4.11 2.51
N LEU A 79 20.68 -5.06 2.46
CA LEU A 79 20.25 -5.87 3.62
C LEU A 79 20.89 -7.26 3.66
N ASN A 80 21.81 -7.58 2.75
CA ASN A 80 22.43 -8.91 2.60
C ASN A 80 21.40 -10.05 2.39
N LEU A 81 20.29 -9.73 1.71
CA LEU A 81 19.20 -10.66 1.40
C LEU A 81 19.17 -11.08 -0.08
N TYR A 82 19.93 -10.41 -0.94
CA TYR A 82 20.06 -10.81 -2.34
C TYR A 82 20.73 -12.19 -2.44
N GLY A 83 20.13 -13.07 -3.22
CA GLY A 83 20.53 -14.49 -3.27
C GLY A 83 19.89 -15.39 -2.19
N LYS A 84 19.34 -14.81 -1.10
CA LYS A 84 18.60 -15.56 -0.07
C LYS A 84 17.10 -15.57 -0.34
N ILE A 85 16.59 -14.59 -1.06
CA ILE A 85 15.18 -14.47 -1.46
C ILE A 85 15.15 -14.35 -2.98
N ALA A 86 14.37 -15.20 -3.64
CA ALA A 86 14.11 -15.04 -5.06
C ALA A 86 13.30 -13.76 -5.31
N ILE A 87 13.62 -13.04 -6.39
CA ILE A 87 12.90 -11.82 -6.77
C ILE A 87 12.70 -11.77 -8.28
N ILE A 88 11.50 -11.37 -8.69
CA ILE A 88 11.15 -11.14 -10.10
C ILE A 88 10.40 -9.83 -10.27
N GLY A 89 10.47 -9.25 -11.47
CA GLY A 89 9.62 -8.15 -11.90
C GLY A 89 8.58 -8.62 -12.90
N ILE A 90 7.42 -7.97 -12.93
CA ILE A 90 6.37 -8.25 -13.91
C ILE A 90 5.98 -6.96 -14.60
N ALA A 91 6.13 -6.89 -15.93
CA ALA A 91 5.66 -5.78 -16.72
C ALA A 91 4.19 -5.95 -17.14
N LYS A 92 3.42 -4.87 -17.02
CA LYS A 92 1.95 -4.85 -17.14
C LYS A 92 1.39 -5.34 -18.48
N ARG A 93 2.04 -4.99 -19.60
CA ARG A 93 1.42 -5.12 -20.93
C ARG A 93 1.38 -6.53 -21.49
N LEU A 94 2.48 -7.29 -21.26
CA LEU A 94 2.66 -8.60 -21.88
C LEU A 94 2.88 -9.70 -20.83
N GLU A 95 2.72 -9.37 -19.55
CA GLU A 95 3.00 -10.26 -18.43
C GLU A 95 4.42 -10.84 -18.49
N GLU A 96 5.34 -10.01 -18.97
CA GLU A 96 6.75 -10.30 -19.05
C GLU A 96 7.33 -10.44 -17.66
N ILE A 97 7.98 -11.56 -17.41
CA ILE A 97 8.69 -11.84 -16.16
C ILE A 97 10.16 -11.54 -16.38
N TYR A 98 10.69 -10.64 -15.58
CA TYR A 98 12.10 -10.27 -15.57
C TYR A 98 12.81 -10.85 -14.36
N PHE A 99 13.99 -11.43 -14.60
CA PHE A 99 14.92 -11.83 -13.55
C PHE A 99 16.00 -10.77 -13.34
N PRO A 100 16.59 -10.68 -12.14
CA PRO A 100 17.72 -9.80 -11.90
C PRO A 100 18.88 -10.12 -12.84
N ASN A 101 19.49 -9.08 -13.43
CA ASN A 101 20.60 -9.17 -14.36
C ASN A 101 20.31 -9.87 -15.70
N ASP A 102 19.05 -10.17 -15.99
CA ASP A 102 18.64 -10.69 -17.28
C ASP A 102 17.87 -9.61 -18.06
N SER A 103 18.29 -9.41 -19.31
CA SER A 103 17.62 -8.47 -20.23
C SER A 103 16.47 -9.11 -20.98
N THR A 104 16.40 -10.44 -21.01
CA THR A 104 15.40 -11.20 -21.76
C THR A 104 14.24 -11.55 -20.87
N PRO A 105 13.00 -11.15 -21.21
CA PRO A 105 11.83 -11.54 -20.43
C PRO A 105 11.48 -13.00 -20.65
N LEU A 106 11.01 -13.64 -19.59
CA LEU A 106 10.37 -14.96 -19.68
C LEU A 106 8.85 -14.78 -19.87
N TYR A 107 8.28 -15.53 -20.79
CA TYR A 107 6.85 -15.62 -21.01
C TYR A 107 6.34 -16.96 -20.49
N LEU A 108 5.38 -16.93 -19.57
CA LEU A 108 4.72 -18.14 -19.11
C LEU A 108 3.55 -18.50 -20.02
N ASP A 109 3.27 -19.79 -20.09
CA ASP A 109 2.04 -20.26 -20.77
C ASP A 109 0.82 -19.59 -20.11
N LYS A 110 -0.06 -19.02 -20.94
CA LYS A 110 -1.29 -18.34 -20.52
C LYS A 110 -2.24 -19.23 -19.71
N LYS A 111 -2.15 -20.54 -19.91
CA LYS A 111 -2.94 -21.54 -19.18
C LYS A 111 -2.26 -22.03 -17.89
N SER A 112 -1.01 -21.65 -17.62
CA SER A 112 -0.27 -22.15 -16.47
C SER A 112 -0.85 -21.65 -15.14
N ASN A 113 -0.84 -22.51 -14.14
CA ASN A 113 -1.26 -22.14 -12.78
C ASN A 113 -0.33 -21.09 -12.16
N SER A 114 0.95 -21.11 -12.54
CA SER A 114 1.94 -20.11 -12.08
C SER A 114 1.56 -18.71 -12.56
N LEU A 115 1.21 -18.54 -13.83
CA LEU A 115 0.78 -17.25 -14.35
C LEU A 115 -0.52 -16.78 -13.69
N ARG A 116 -1.48 -17.67 -13.50
CA ARG A 116 -2.74 -17.35 -12.80
C ARG A 116 -2.49 -16.86 -11.37
N LEU A 117 -1.58 -17.51 -10.63
CA LEU A 117 -1.22 -17.08 -9.27
C LEU A 117 -0.55 -15.70 -9.27
N ILE A 118 0.37 -15.47 -10.19
CA ILE A 118 1.06 -14.18 -10.36
C ILE A 118 0.04 -13.07 -10.66
N GLN A 119 -0.89 -13.31 -11.57
CA GLN A 119 -1.97 -12.38 -11.90
C GLN A 119 -2.86 -12.08 -10.69
N GLN A 120 -3.21 -13.10 -9.91
CA GLN A 120 -3.98 -12.92 -8.67
C GLN A 120 -3.23 -12.03 -7.66
N LEU A 121 -1.93 -12.27 -7.46
CA LEU A 121 -1.08 -11.45 -6.60
C LEU A 121 -1.07 -9.99 -7.04
N ARG A 122 -0.83 -9.74 -8.33
CA ARG A 122 -0.81 -8.40 -8.92
C ARG A 122 -2.16 -7.69 -8.75
N ASN A 123 -3.24 -8.38 -9.13
CA ASN A 123 -4.59 -7.82 -9.04
C ASN A 123 -4.96 -7.49 -7.58
N GLU A 124 -4.57 -8.34 -6.64
CA GLU A 124 -4.81 -8.11 -5.22
C GLU A 124 -4.00 -6.94 -4.66
N ALA A 125 -2.73 -6.79 -5.07
CA ALA A 125 -1.90 -5.64 -4.70
C ALA A 125 -2.52 -4.33 -5.23
N HIS A 126 -2.94 -4.33 -6.47
CA HIS A 126 -3.61 -3.19 -7.10
C HIS A 126 -4.94 -2.86 -6.40
N ARG A 127 -5.80 -3.87 -6.14
CA ARG A 127 -7.06 -3.71 -5.41
C ARG A 127 -6.84 -3.12 -4.01
N PHE A 128 -5.85 -3.63 -3.28
CA PHE A 128 -5.53 -3.19 -1.92
C PHE A 128 -5.03 -1.74 -1.91
N GLY A 129 -4.16 -1.37 -2.85
CA GLY A 129 -3.66 -0.01 -3.03
C GLY A 129 -4.77 0.99 -3.37
N ILE A 130 -5.63 0.67 -4.35
CA ILE A 130 -6.76 1.53 -4.74
C ILE A 130 -7.72 1.78 -3.59
N ASN A 131 -8.08 0.74 -2.83
CA ASN A 131 -9.00 0.89 -1.71
C ASN A 131 -8.46 1.84 -0.64
N HIS A 132 -7.14 1.83 -0.39
CA HIS A 132 -6.51 2.78 0.51
C HIS A 132 -6.58 4.21 -0.01
N HIS A 133 -6.24 4.44 -1.28
CA HIS A 133 -6.35 5.77 -1.90
C HIS A 133 -7.78 6.32 -1.87
N ARG A 134 -8.78 5.46 -2.10
CA ARG A 134 -10.20 5.85 -1.99
C ARG A 134 -10.56 6.28 -0.57
N ARG A 135 -10.17 5.50 0.45
CA ARG A 135 -10.42 5.83 1.86
C ARG A 135 -9.73 7.13 2.26
N LYS A 136 -8.47 7.31 1.88
CA LYS A 136 -7.71 8.54 2.17
C LYS A 136 -8.36 9.77 1.51
N ARG A 137 -8.78 9.68 0.24
CA ARG A 137 -9.49 10.77 -0.45
C ARG A 137 -10.84 11.08 0.18
N ILE A 138 -11.59 10.07 0.62
CA ILE A 138 -12.87 10.26 1.32
C ILE A 138 -12.61 10.96 2.65
N SER A 139 -11.65 10.52 3.47
CA SER A 139 -11.32 11.17 4.74
C SER A 139 -10.85 12.61 4.56
N THR A 140 -10.02 12.89 3.55
CA THR A 140 -9.55 14.25 3.25
C THR A 140 -10.71 15.15 2.82
N ARG A 141 -11.62 14.68 1.96
CA ARG A 141 -12.82 15.44 1.55
C ARG A 141 -13.78 15.70 2.71
N ILE A 142 -13.92 14.72 3.58
CA ILE A 142 -14.75 14.79 4.77
C ILE A 142 -14.19 15.82 5.75
N ASN A 143 -12.89 15.77 6.04
CA ASN A 143 -12.24 16.76 6.90
C ASN A 143 -12.39 18.17 6.32
N SER A 144 -12.12 18.35 5.02
CA SER A 144 -12.23 19.66 4.38
C SER A 144 -13.66 20.23 4.35
N SER A 145 -14.70 19.41 4.39
CA SER A 145 -16.09 19.89 4.47
C SER A 145 -16.49 20.29 5.88
N LEU A 146 -16.01 19.59 6.90
CA LEU A 146 -16.24 19.94 8.30
C LEU A 146 -15.38 21.13 8.78
N GLU A 147 -14.15 21.26 8.25
CA GLU A 147 -13.25 22.39 8.52
C GLU A 147 -13.80 23.75 8.01
N LYS A 148 -14.75 23.73 7.08
CA LYS A 148 -15.42 24.94 6.59
C LYS A 148 -16.52 25.48 7.53
N ILE A 149 -16.84 24.74 8.58
CA ILE A 149 -17.83 25.15 9.56
C ILE A 149 -17.11 25.97 10.64
N ASP A 150 -17.48 27.23 10.78
CA ASP A 150 -16.90 28.10 11.79
C ASP A 150 -17.06 27.52 13.21
N GLY A 151 -15.99 27.55 13.98
CA GLY A 151 -15.96 27.00 15.34
C GLY A 151 -15.63 25.50 15.42
N ILE A 152 -15.51 24.79 14.29
CA ILE A 152 -15.11 23.36 14.28
C ILE A 152 -13.65 23.22 13.87
N GLY A 153 -12.79 23.01 14.87
CA GLY A 153 -11.37 22.72 14.64
C GLY A 153 -11.07 21.25 14.40
N SER A 154 -9.82 20.94 13.99
CA SER A 154 -9.37 19.58 13.67
C SER A 154 -9.57 18.56 14.81
N LYS A 155 -9.38 18.98 16.06
CA LYS A 155 -9.66 18.11 17.24
C LYS A 155 -11.14 17.77 17.38
N THR A 156 -12.03 18.72 17.16
CA THR A 156 -13.49 18.52 17.21
C THR A 156 -13.92 17.55 16.10
N ILE A 157 -13.36 17.69 14.90
CA ILE A 157 -13.60 16.78 13.78
C ILE A 157 -13.19 15.37 14.12
N GLU A 158 -12.01 15.20 14.71
CA GLU A 158 -11.50 13.88 15.11
C GLU A 158 -12.43 13.21 16.14
N ILE A 159 -12.87 13.94 17.15
CA ILE A 159 -13.80 13.46 18.18
C ILE A 159 -15.14 13.05 17.54
N LEU A 160 -15.71 13.90 16.69
CA LEU A 160 -16.99 13.62 16.01
C LEU A 160 -16.88 12.39 15.11
N LEU A 161 -15.81 12.26 14.33
CA LEU A 161 -15.60 11.12 13.44
C LEU A 161 -15.31 9.82 14.20
N LYS A 162 -14.67 9.90 15.37
CA LYS A 162 -14.44 8.75 16.24
C LYS A 162 -15.76 8.21 16.80
N GLU A 163 -16.66 9.09 17.23
CA GLU A 163 -17.93 8.71 17.86
C GLU A 163 -18.97 8.25 16.82
N PHE A 164 -19.18 9.02 15.76
CA PHE A 164 -20.19 8.71 14.74
C PHE A 164 -19.69 7.79 13.62
N GLY A 165 -18.40 7.48 13.57
CA GLY A 165 -17.77 6.61 12.58
C GLY A 165 -17.72 7.17 11.16
N SER A 166 -18.61 8.10 10.79
CA SER A 166 -18.63 8.75 9.47
C SER A 166 -19.43 10.05 9.48
N VAL A 167 -19.14 10.96 8.55
CA VAL A 167 -19.95 12.19 8.35
C VAL A 167 -21.39 11.86 7.97
N LYS A 168 -21.60 10.81 7.20
CA LYS A 168 -22.97 10.37 6.85
C LYS A 168 -23.80 10.01 8.08
N ASN A 169 -23.18 9.35 9.06
CA ASN A 169 -23.83 9.04 10.33
C ASN A 169 -24.00 10.30 11.19
N LEU A 170 -22.97 11.15 11.24
CA LEU A 170 -23.03 12.46 11.92
C LEU A 170 -24.17 13.32 11.37
N MET A 171 -24.35 13.40 10.07
CA MET A 171 -25.45 14.16 9.44
C MET A 171 -26.85 13.55 9.70
N LYS A 172 -26.92 12.29 10.08
CA LYS A 172 -28.17 11.60 10.46
C LYS A 172 -28.45 11.65 11.96
N SER A 173 -27.45 12.01 12.76
CA SER A 173 -27.62 12.14 14.21
C SER A 173 -28.43 13.39 14.55
N ASN A 174 -29.07 13.37 15.71
CA ASN A 174 -29.80 14.54 16.17
C ASN A 174 -28.84 15.56 16.84
N LYS A 175 -29.28 16.80 16.94
CA LYS A 175 -28.50 17.89 17.53
C LYS A 175 -28.05 17.57 18.97
N LYS A 176 -28.93 16.95 19.78
CA LYS A 176 -28.64 16.63 21.18
C LYS A 176 -27.48 15.64 21.34
N ASP A 177 -27.32 14.68 20.42
CA ASP A 177 -26.23 13.70 20.47
C ASP A 177 -24.88 14.35 20.09
N VAL A 178 -24.90 15.30 19.17
CA VAL A 178 -23.72 16.09 18.81
C VAL A 178 -23.32 16.99 19.96
N GLU A 179 -24.26 17.71 20.58
CA GLU A 179 -24.02 18.61 21.72
C GLU A 179 -23.48 17.89 22.95
N LYS A 180 -23.85 16.64 23.19
CA LYS A 180 -23.28 15.82 24.28
C LYS A 180 -21.78 15.60 24.14
N ILE A 181 -21.29 15.61 22.91
CA ILE A 181 -19.89 15.27 22.61
C ILE A 181 -19.02 16.52 22.52
N ILE A 182 -19.50 17.60 21.91
CA ILE A 182 -18.74 18.81 21.67
C ILE A 182 -19.19 20.02 22.50
N GLY A 183 -20.22 19.84 23.32
CA GLY A 183 -20.89 20.92 24.07
C GLY A 183 -21.90 21.71 23.22
N PRO A 184 -22.74 22.51 23.87
CA PRO A 184 -23.72 23.35 23.18
C PRO A 184 -23.00 24.40 22.33
N ALA A 185 -23.56 24.71 21.17
CA ALA A 185 -23.07 25.80 20.33
C ALA A 185 -23.20 27.14 21.12
N LYS A 186 -22.12 27.89 21.16
CA LYS A 186 -22.12 29.26 21.70
C LYS A 186 -22.71 30.22 20.69
#